data_c8134e927d4fd27a7256000c95d0aa62
#
_entry.id   c8134e927d4fd27a7256000c95d0aa62
#
_cell.length_a   1.000
_cell.length_b   1.000
_cell.length_c   1.000
_cell.angle_alpha   90.00
_cell.angle_beta   90.00
_cell.angle_gamma   90.00
#
_symmetry.space_group_name_H-M   'P 1'
#
loop_
_entity.id
_entity.type
_entity.pdbx_description
1 polymer ?
#
loop_
_entity_poly.entity_id
_entity_poly.type
_entity_poly.pdbx_seq_one_letter_code
_entity_poly.pdbx_strand_id
1 'polypeptide(L)'
;MRTENELQGVTLLGNQHVQYSDNYNPSVLETFPNKHPENEYLVTFNCPEFTTLCPKTGQPDFGHIYISYIPRERMVESKSLKLYLFSFRNHGDFHEDCVNIIMKDLEIGRASCRERV
;
A
#
# COMPACT_ATOMS: atom_id res chain seq x y z
N MET A 1 -21.66 2.54 8.86
CA MET A 1 -20.45 3.08 9.48
C MET A 1 -19.72 1.99 10.25
N ARG A 2 -18.41 2.00 10.20
CA ARG A 2 -17.62 1.01 10.95
C ARG A 2 -17.55 1.38 12.43
N THR A 3 -17.51 0.39 13.30
CA THR A 3 -17.31 0.58 14.72
C THR A 3 -15.83 0.76 15.02
N GLU A 4 -15.49 1.20 16.23
CA GLU A 4 -14.10 1.31 16.65
C GLU A 4 -13.34 0.00 16.51
N ASN A 5 -14.01 -1.11 16.84
CA ASN A 5 -13.40 -2.42 16.75
C ASN A 5 -13.06 -2.80 15.31
N GLU A 6 -13.90 -2.37 14.36
CA GLU A 6 -13.68 -2.62 12.94
C GLU A 6 -12.54 -1.74 12.37
N LEU A 7 -12.25 -0.65 13.04
CA LEU A 7 -11.18 0.26 12.64
C LEU A 7 -9.85 -0.01 13.34
N GLN A 8 -9.79 -1.11 14.09
CA GLN A 8 -8.56 -1.48 14.78
C GLN A 8 -7.42 -1.69 13.77
N GLY A 9 -6.31 -1.04 13.99
CA GLY A 9 -5.16 -1.06 13.09
C GLY A 9 -5.12 0.10 12.13
N VAL A 10 -6.16 0.94 12.11
CA VAL A 10 -6.20 2.15 11.30
C VAL A 10 -5.93 3.33 12.21
N THR A 11 -4.74 3.88 12.13
CA THR A 11 -4.29 4.93 13.03
C THR A 11 -4.08 6.28 12.37
N LEU A 12 -4.04 6.31 11.04
CA LEU A 12 -3.69 7.52 10.30
C LEU A 12 -4.89 8.33 9.86
N LEU A 13 -6.03 7.69 9.69
CA LEU A 13 -7.19 8.29 9.04
C LEU A 13 -7.91 9.27 9.97
N GLY A 14 -7.87 10.57 9.59
CA GLY A 14 -8.61 11.61 10.29
C GLY A 14 -8.17 11.86 11.72
N ASN A 15 -7.02 11.40 12.10
CA ASN A 15 -6.65 11.31 13.49
C ASN A 15 -5.73 12.44 13.95
N GLN A 16 -4.64 12.67 13.28
CA GLN A 16 -3.66 13.65 13.73
C GLN A 16 -2.74 14.03 12.59
N HIS A 17 -1.82 14.92 12.88
CA HIS A 17 -0.84 15.33 11.91
C HIS A 17 0.00 14.14 11.47
N VAL A 18 0.07 13.91 10.17
CA VAL A 18 0.79 12.79 9.58
C VAL A 18 2.06 13.27 8.93
N GLN A 19 3.16 12.60 9.24
CA GLN A 19 4.44 12.88 8.58
C GLN A 19 4.67 11.85 7.48
N TYR A 20 5.12 12.35 6.33
CA TYR A 20 5.50 11.49 5.22
C TYR A 20 6.96 11.08 5.38
N SER A 21 7.21 9.78 5.20
CA SER A 21 8.58 9.26 5.15
C SER A 21 9.00 9.15 3.70
N ASP A 22 10.18 9.68 3.38
CA ASP A 22 10.77 9.55 2.05
C ASP A 22 11.81 8.43 1.99
N ASN A 23 11.89 7.62 3.05
CA ASN A 23 12.65 6.40 3.07
C ASN A 23 11.70 5.22 2.99
N TYR A 24 12.06 4.21 2.22
CA TYR A 24 11.25 2.99 2.10
C TYR A 24 10.89 2.45 3.49
N ASN A 25 9.61 2.30 3.73
CA ASN A 25 9.12 1.90 5.05
C ASN A 25 7.83 1.09 4.93
N PRO A 26 7.91 -0.24 4.92
CA PRO A 26 6.73 -1.08 4.83
C PRO A 26 5.86 -1.07 6.09
N SER A 27 6.41 -0.62 7.21
CA SER A 27 5.67 -0.64 8.48
C SER A 27 4.55 0.39 8.54
N VAL A 28 4.48 1.33 7.60
CA VAL A 28 3.39 2.31 7.57
C VAL A 28 2.10 1.72 7.00
N LEU A 29 2.16 0.57 6.34
CA LEU A 29 0.97 -0.09 5.82
C LEU A 29 0.06 -0.53 6.95
N GLU A 30 -1.21 -0.19 6.84
CA GLU A 30 -2.23 -0.59 7.80
C GLU A 30 -3.33 -1.36 7.12
N THR A 31 -3.96 -2.23 7.88
CA THR A 31 -5.10 -3.00 7.42
C THR A 31 -6.23 -2.87 8.42
N PHE A 32 -7.44 -3.19 7.98
CA PHE A 32 -8.61 -3.20 8.85
C PHE A 32 -9.48 -4.40 8.50
N PRO A 33 -10.37 -4.82 9.40
CA PRO A 33 -11.18 -6.02 9.15
C PRO A 33 -12.13 -5.85 7.97
N ASN A 34 -12.23 -6.89 7.16
CA ASN A 34 -13.20 -6.97 6.07
C ASN A 34 -14.55 -7.35 6.65
N LYS A 35 -15.58 -6.54 6.41
CA LYS A 35 -16.96 -6.81 6.89
C LYS A 35 -17.66 -7.90 6.09
N HIS A 36 -17.16 -8.22 4.91
CA HIS A 36 -17.82 -9.14 3.99
C HIS A 36 -16.87 -10.22 3.49
N PRO A 37 -16.27 -11.00 4.41
CA PRO A 37 -15.27 -12.00 4.01
C PRO A 37 -15.88 -13.16 3.18
N GLU A 38 -17.20 -13.32 3.23
CA GLU A 38 -17.90 -14.32 2.46
C GLU A 38 -18.09 -13.94 0.99
N ASN A 39 -17.88 -12.69 0.66
CA ASN A 39 -18.03 -12.19 -0.71
C ASN A 39 -16.68 -12.15 -1.41
N GLU A 40 -16.65 -12.64 -2.64
CA GLU A 40 -15.48 -12.47 -3.49
C GLU A 40 -15.66 -11.21 -4.32
N TYR A 41 -15.03 -10.14 -3.90
CA TYR A 41 -15.06 -8.89 -4.64
C TYR A 41 -13.65 -8.37 -4.85
N LEU A 42 -13.45 -7.65 -5.95
CA LEU A 42 -12.15 -7.14 -6.33
C LEU A 42 -12.00 -5.69 -5.88
N VAL A 43 -10.95 -5.44 -5.13
CA VAL A 43 -10.55 -4.09 -4.76
C VAL A 43 -9.40 -3.67 -5.66
N THR A 44 -9.51 -2.50 -6.27
CA THR A 44 -8.48 -1.99 -7.16
C THR A 44 -8.05 -0.59 -6.70
N PHE A 45 -6.75 -0.41 -6.55
CA PHE A 45 -6.15 0.90 -6.33
C PHE A 45 -5.44 1.34 -7.60
N ASN A 46 -5.70 2.58 -7.98
CA ASN A 46 -5.05 3.22 -9.10
C ASN A 46 -4.12 4.30 -8.56
N CYS A 47 -2.82 4.10 -8.67
CA CYS A 47 -1.81 4.94 -8.03
C CYS A 47 -0.92 5.58 -9.10
N PRO A 48 -1.31 6.75 -9.65
CA PRO A 48 -0.61 7.35 -10.79
C PRO A 48 0.65 8.12 -10.44
N GLU A 49 0.90 8.35 -9.16
CA GLU A 49 1.98 9.23 -8.72
C GLU A 49 3.16 8.49 -8.10
N PHE A 50 3.37 7.25 -8.47
CA PHE A 50 4.47 6.46 -7.94
C PHE A 50 5.80 7.01 -8.45
N THR A 51 6.76 7.17 -7.55
CA THR A 51 8.08 7.72 -7.87
C THR A 51 9.16 6.91 -7.18
N THR A 52 10.22 6.62 -7.92
CA THR A 52 11.45 6.02 -7.38
C THR A 52 12.64 6.78 -7.94
N LEU A 53 13.83 6.37 -7.57
CA LEU A 53 15.06 6.87 -8.19
C LEU A 53 15.63 5.81 -9.11
N CYS A 54 16.08 6.24 -10.27
CA CYS A 54 16.80 5.35 -11.17
C CYS A 54 18.11 4.91 -10.49
N PRO A 55 18.37 3.61 -10.36
CA PRO A 55 19.58 3.15 -9.67
C PRO A 55 20.86 3.48 -10.41
N LYS A 56 20.77 3.81 -11.70
CA LYS A 56 21.93 4.19 -12.51
C LYS A 56 22.23 5.68 -12.45
N THR A 57 21.21 6.51 -12.57
CA THR A 57 21.39 7.96 -12.72
C THR A 57 21.02 8.74 -11.47
N GLY A 58 20.27 8.14 -10.54
CA GLY A 58 19.77 8.82 -9.35
C GLY A 58 18.65 9.82 -9.64
N GLN A 59 18.16 9.86 -10.87
CA GLN A 59 17.09 10.77 -11.25
C GLN A 59 15.73 10.20 -10.87
N PRO A 60 14.73 11.06 -10.62
CA PRO A 60 13.38 10.60 -10.36
C PRO A 60 12.81 9.82 -11.55
N ASP A 61 12.16 8.73 -11.24
CA ASP A 61 11.55 7.83 -12.22
C ASP A 61 10.09 7.66 -11.84
N PHE A 62 9.19 7.99 -12.77
CA PHE A 62 7.76 8.05 -12.50
C PHE A 62 7.06 6.83 -13.05
N GLY A 63 6.10 6.33 -12.31
CA GLY A 63 5.35 5.18 -12.73
C GLY A 63 3.91 5.22 -12.26
N HIS A 64 3.14 4.30 -12.77
CA HIS A 64 1.74 4.14 -12.46
C HIS A 64 1.55 2.73 -11.90
N ILE A 65 1.08 2.63 -10.68
CA ILE A 65 0.90 1.36 -9.99
C ILE A 65 -0.58 1.04 -9.92
N TYR A 66 -0.93 -0.17 -10.37
CA TYR A 66 -2.28 -0.72 -10.21
C TYR A 66 -2.18 -1.90 -9.26
N ILE A 67 -2.98 -1.88 -8.22
CA ILE A 67 -3.04 -2.95 -7.25
C ILE A 67 -4.46 -3.49 -7.23
N SER A 68 -4.61 -4.77 -7.52
CA SER A 68 -5.92 -5.43 -7.48
C SER A 68 -5.83 -6.66 -6.59
N TYR A 69 -6.80 -6.83 -5.70
CA TYR A 69 -6.81 -8.00 -4.83
C TYR A 69 -8.22 -8.33 -4.39
N ILE A 70 -8.41 -9.57 -3.98
CA ILE A 70 -9.65 -10.03 -3.38
C ILE A 70 -9.40 -10.15 -1.88
N PRO A 71 -9.98 -9.25 -1.06
CA PRO A 71 -9.72 -9.28 0.38
C PRO A 71 -10.36 -10.51 1.03
N ARG A 72 -9.70 -11.03 2.04
CA ARG A 72 -10.24 -12.08 2.87
C ARG A 72 -10.63 -11.52 4.22
N GLU A 73 -9.81 -11.69 5.22
CA GLU A 73 -10.13 -11.23 6.58
C GLU A 73 -9.80 -9.75 6.77
N ARG A 74 -8.80 -9.25 6.03
CA ARG A 74 -8.35 -7.88 6.20
C ARG A 74 -8.28 -7.14 4.87
N MET A 75 -8.40 -5.84 4.95
CA MET A 75 -8.33 -4.95 3.81
C MET A 75 -7.24 -3.92 4.03
N VAL A 76 -6.60 -3.50 2.94
CA VAL A 76 -5.57 -2.44 2.97
C VAL A 76 -6.25 -1.09 3.18
N GLU A 77 -5.72 -0.30 4.11
CA GLU A 77 -6.19 1.05 4.35
C GLU A 77 -5.52 1.99 3.32
N SER A 78 -6.34 2.76 2.60
CA SER A 78 -5.87 3.50 1.42
C SER A 78 -4.89 4.63 1.74
N LYS A 79 -5.07 5.33 2.85
CA LYS A 79 -4.14 6.39 3.21
C LYS A 79 -2.76 5.84 3.58
N SER A 80 -2.73 4.74 4.30
CA SER A 80 -1.47 4.08 4.63
C SER A 80 -0.78 3.54 3.38
N LEU A 81 -1.56 3.07 2.41
CA LEU A 81 -1.01 2.66 1.12
C LEU A 81 -0.34 3.83 0.41
N LYS A 82 -0.99 5.01 0.43
CA LYS A 82 -0.41 6.21 -0.15
C LYS A 82 0.92 6.57 0.51
N LEU A 83 0.98 6.53 1.81
CA LEU A 83 2.21 6.81 2.55
C LEU A 83 3.29 5.77 2.26
N TYR A 84 2.89 4.52 2.16
CA TYR A 84 3.79 3.44 1.82
C TYR A 84 4.41 3.64 0.44
N LEU A 85 3.60 3.92 -0.56
CA LEU A 85 4.09 4.15 -1.92
C LEU A 85 4.95 5.41 -2.00
N PHE A 86 4.60 6.45 -1.24
CA PHE A 86 5.39 7.66 -1.15
C PHE A 86 6.79 7.37 -0.61
N SER A 87 6.92 6.40 0.28
CA SER A 87 8.21 6.05 0.89
C SER A 87 9.22 5.49 -0.11
N PHE A 88 8.81 5.15 -1.33
CA PHE A 88 9.72 4.71 -2.39
C PHE A 88 10.41 5.87 -3.11
N ARG A 89 10.01 7.10 -2.87
CA ARG A 89 10.42 8.24 -3.69
C ARG A 89 11.94 8.41 -3.78
N ASN A 90 12.67 8.11 -2.72
CA ASN A 90 14.13 8.16 -2.71
C ASN A 90 14.79 6.78 -2.74
N HIS A 91 14.00 5.76 -3.03
CA HIS A 91 14.48 4.39 -3.11
C HIS A 91 15.05 4.12 -4.51
N GLY A 92 16.33 3.78 -4.58
CA GLY A 92 17.01 3.55 -5.85
C GLY A 92 16.84 2.12 -6.33
N ASP A 93 15.80 1.87 -7.13
CA ASP A 93 15.53 0.55 -7.65
C ASP A 93 14.79 0.65 -8.98
N PHE A 94 14.86 -0.40 -9.79
CA PHE A 94 14.09 -0.46 -11.02
C PHE A 94 12.61 -0.71 -10.68
N HIS A 95 11.71 -0.22 -11.53
CA HIS A 95 10.27 -0.40 -11.32
C HIS A 95 9.90 -1.88 -11.25
N GLU A 96 10.53 -2.71 -12.05
CA GLU A 96 10.27 -4.16 -12.06
C GLU A 96 10.57 -4.79 -10.70
N ASP A 97 11.62 -4.33 -10.03
CA ASP A 97 11.95 -4.80 -8.69
C ASP A 97 10.99 -4.23 -7.66
N CYS A 98 10.60 -2.97 -7.81
CA CYS A 98 9.63 -2.34 -6.92
C CYS A 98 8.29 -3.06 -6.92
N VAL A 99 7.83 -3.51 -8.07
CA VAL A 99 6.59 -4.27 -8.19
C VAL A 99 6.66 -5.53 -7.32
N ASN A 100 7.77 -6.23 -7.34
CA ASN A 100 7.94 -7.43 -6.54
C ASN A 100 8.00 -7.12 -5.05
N ILE A 101 8.64 -6.03 -4.67
CA ILE A 101 8.69 -5.59 -3.28
C ILE A 101 7.28 -5.26 -2.78
N ILE A 102 6.51 -4.52 -3.58
CA ILE A 102 5.15 -4.12 -3.22
C ILE A 102 4.26 -5.35 -3.06
N MET A 103 4.34 -6.30 -3.97
CA MET A 103 3.56 -7.53 -3.88
C MET A 103 3.87 -8.29 -2.58
N LYS A 104 5.15 -8.40 -2.26
CA LYS A 104 5.58 -9.10 -1.05
C LYS A 104 5.12 -8.39 0.21
N ASP A 105 5.24 -7.08 0.25
CA ASP A 105 4.84 -6.31 1.43
C ASP A 105 3.34 -6.38 1.66
N LEU A 106 2.53 -6.32 0.61
CA LEU A 106 1.09 -6.44 0.72
C LEU A 106 0.69 -7.85 1.19
N GLU A 107 1.38 -8.87 0.71
CA GLU A 107 1.15 -10.24 1.12
C GLU A 107 1.44 -10.43 2.61
N ILE A 108 2.59 -9.95 3.06
CA ILE A 108 2.98 -10.01 4.47
C ILE A 108 2.04 -9.14 5.31
N GLY A 109 1.53 -8.05 4.75
CA GLY A 109 0.56 -7.19 5.40
C GLY A 109 -0.78 -7.86 5.65
N ARG A 110 -0.99 -9.06 5.13
CA ARG A 110 -2.17 -9.88 5.35
C ARG A 110 -3.44 -9.28 4.77
N ALA A 111 -3.29 -8.49 3.75
CA ALA A 111 -4.43 -7.85 3.13
C ALA A 111 -5.20 -8.86 2.28
N SER A 112 -4.50 -9.80 1.67
CA SER A 112 -5.10 -10.67 0.70
C SER A 112 -4.23 -11.89 0.45
N CYS A 113 -4.80 -12.87 -0.16
CA CYS A 113 -4.07 -14.05 -0.63
C CYS A 113 -3.93 -14.05 -2.15
N ARG A 114 -4.53 -13.09 -2.84
CA ARG A 114 -4.43 -12.93 -4.28
C ARG A 114 -4.18 -11.48 -4.62
N GLU A 115 -3.00 -11.17 -5.07
CA GLU A 115 -2.58 -9.81 -5.37
C GLU A 115 -2.04 -9.74 -6.79
N ARG A 116 -2.32 -8.61 -7.43
CA ARG A 116 -1.76 -8.29 -8.73
C ARG A 116 -1.36 -6.82 -8.73
N VAL A 117 -0.12 -6.58 -9.01
CA VAL A 117 0.44 -5.24 -9.06
C VAL A 117 0.90 -4.93 -10.48
#